data_e84246f6fa026ef56b677960d460bfcf
#
_entry.id   e84246f6fa026ef56b677960d460bfcf
#
_cell.length_a   1.000
_cell.length_b   1.000
_cell.length_c   1.000
_cell.angle_alpha   90.00
_cell.angle_beta   90.00
_cell.angle_gamma   90.00
#
_symmetry.space_group_name_H-M   'P 1'
#
loop_
_entity.id
_entity.type
_entity.pdbx_description
1 polymer ?
#
loop_
_entity_poly.entity_id
_entity_poly.type
_entity_poly.pdbx_seq_one_letter_code
_entity_poly.pdbx_strand_id
1 'polypeptide(L)'
;MTEQAVPDLAAAAEVIDVADAVIASGVARMTESGGPDAAQVLAYDVAHAAAGAATARALLDYGAMGDGEARLTCAFVADFFHDLMARTAGQEDAWGVDADDFDPVRWFLGAFRAPAFVGALADAPGPRHLDGDMELVQDTFRSFATNVIAPHAEHVHRTNGDVPEEIIAGLAELGAFGLSVPAEYGGYSEGGDSEYLAMVIATEELSRASLGIGGSLITRPEILTRALVKGGTEEQKQEWLPKLATAEVMAAVAVTEPDYGSDVAGLKATATPAEGADGRPGYVINGVKTWCTFAA
;
A
#
# COMPACT_ATOMS: atom_id res chain seq x y z
N MET A 1 -25.24 29.05 -13.02
CA MET A 1 -24.46 28.35 -11.99
C MET A 1 -25.27 27.11 -11.65
N THR A 2 -24.88 25.94 -12.07
CA THR A 2 -25.48 24.68 -11.66
C THR A 2 -25.19 24.52 -10.16
N GLU A 3 -26.24 24.37 -9.35
CA GLU A 3 -26.09 24.08 -7.93
C GLU A 3 -25.21 22.84 -7.76
N GLN A 4 -24.12 22.97 -6.99
CA GLN A 4 -23.25 21.82 -6.72
C GLN A 4 -24.00 20.81 -5.85
N ALA A 5 -23.83 19.53 -6.13
CA ALA A 5 -24.41 18.48 -5.30
C ALA A 5 -23.92 18.63 -3.85
N VAL A 6 -24.84 18.47 -2.91
CA VAL A 6 -24.55 18.43 -1.49
C VAL A 6 -24.12 16.99 -1.16
N PRO A 7 -23.02 16.77 -0.42
CA PRO A 7 -22.60 15.43 -0.05
C PRO A 7 -23.68 14.73 0.80
N ASP A 8 -23.90 13.45 0.52
CA ASP A 8 -24.88 12.59 1.18
C ASP A 8 -24.25 11.25 1.55
N LEU A 9 -23.80 11.15 2.80
CA LEU A 9 -23.15 9.95 3.31
C LEU A 9 -24.13 8.79 3.50
N ALA A 10 -25.43 9.08 3.73
CA ALA A 10 -26.43 8.02 3.82
C ALA A 10 -26.65 7.38 2.45
N ALA A 11 -26.78 8.20 1.41
CA ALA A 11 -26.84 7.70 0.04
C ALA A 11 -25.54 6.98 -0.39
N ALA A 12 -24.38 7.48 0.04
CA ALA A 12 -23.11 6.78 -0.20
C ALA A 12 -23.10 5.39 0.42
N ALA A 13 -23.62 5.23 1.63
CA ALA A 13 -23.75 3.92 2.27
C ALA A 13 -24.67 2.97 1.50
N GLU A 14 -25.81 3.47 0.99
CA GLU A 14 -26.73 2.69 0.15
C GLU A 14 -26.04 2.23 -1.16
N VAL A 15 -25.23 3.08 -1.78
CA VAL A 15 -24.43 2.71 -2.96
C VAL A 15 -23.45 1.59 -2.65
N ILE A 16 -22.80 1.64 -1.48
CA ILE A 16 -21.87 0.59 -1.03
C ILE A 16 -22.62 -0.72 -0.78
N ASP A 17 -23.82 -0.67 -0.22
CA ASP A 17 -24.65 -1.87 0.00
C ASP A 17 -25.05 -2.54 -1.32
N VAL A 18 -25.36 -1.77 -2.36
CA VAL A 18 -25.58 -2.30 -3.72
C VAL A 18 -24.30 -2.95 -4.26
N ALA A 19 -23.15 -2.30 -4.08
CA ALA A 19 -21.87 -2.86 -4.49
C ALA A 19 -21.57 -4.20 -3.79
N ASP A 20 -21.81 -4.28 -2.48
CA ASP A 20 -21.62 -5.50 -1.70
C ASP A 20 -22.53 -6.65 -2.21
N ALA A 21 -23.75 -6.36 -2.62
CA ALA A 21 -24.66 -7.34 -3.22
C ALA A 21 -24.12 -7.88 -4.57
N VAL A 22 -23.62 -6.98 -5.43
CA VAL A 22 -22.97 -7.33 -6.70
C VAL A 22 -21.73 -8.21 -6.47
N ILE A 23 -20.88 -7.81 -5.52
CA ILE A 23 -19.67 -8.56 -5.15
C ILE A 23 -20.04 -9.97 -4.61
N ALA A 24 -21.05 -10.05 -3.75
CA ALA A 24 -21.53 -11.33 -3.22
C ALA A 24 -22.03 -12.27 -4.32
N SER A 25 -22.72 -11.74 -5.34
CA SER A 25 -23.14 -12.50 -6.52
C SER A 25 -21.91 -13.01 -7.29
N GLY A 26 -20.92 -12.16 -7.56
CA GLY A 26 -19.67 -12.57 -8.22
C GLY A 26 -18.91 -13.65 -7.44
N VAL A 27 -18.85 -13.56 -6.11
CA VAL A 27 -18.26 -14.61 -5.25
C VAL A 27 -19.01 -15.93 -5.38
N ALA A 28 -20.35 -15.89 -5.42
CA ALA A 28 -21.17 -17.10 -5.60
C ALA A 28 -20.88 -17.76 -6.96
N ARG A 29 -20.87 -16.99 -8.05
CA ARG A 29 -20.55 -17.48 -9.40
C ARG A 29 -19.14 -18.04 -9.51
N MET A 30 -18.17 -17.36 -8.91
CA MET A 30 -16.80 -17.87 -8.85
C MET A 30 -16.73 -19.23 -8.14
N THR A 31 -17.47 -19.38 -7.02
CA THR A 31 -17.52 -20.63 -6.25
C THR A 31 -18.17 -21.75 -7.06
N GLU A 32 -19.29 -21.48 -7.73
CA GLU A 32 -19.99 -22.42 -8.63
C GLU A 32 -19.09 -22.87 -9.80
N SER A 33 -18.18 -22.00 -10.25
CA SER A 33 -17.24 -22.28 -11.34
C SER A 33 -16.00 -23.07 -10.90
N GLY A 34 -15.92 -23.52 -9.66
CA GLY A 34 -14.80 -24.31 -9.13
C GLY A 34 -13.76 -23.51 -8.35
N GLY A 35 -14.07 -22.27 -7.98
CA GLY A 35 -13.23 -21.42 -7.17
C GLY A 35 -12.28 -20.51 -7.94
N PRO A 36 -11.41 -19.75 -7.23
CA PRO A 36 -10.59 -18.72 -7.84
C PRO A 36 -9.61 -19.25 -8.90
N ASP A 37 -9.05 -20.44 -8.72
CA ASP A 37 -8.10 -21.01 -9.69
C ASP A 37 -8.77 -21.39 -11.01
N ALA A 38 -10.05 -21.77 -10.98
CA ALA A 38 -10.83 -22.12 -12.17
C ALA A 38 -11.42 -20.88 -12.87
N ALA A 39 -11.67 -19.80 -12.13
CA ALA A 39 -12.29 -18.56 -12.60
C ALA A 39 -11.41 -17.33 -12.31
N GLN A 40 -10.13 -17.38 -12.68
CA GLN A 40 -9.11 -16.38 -12.29
C GLN A 40 -9.46 -14.95 -12.69
N VAL A 41 -10.04 -14.72 -13.87
CA VAL A 41 -10.42 -13.37 -14.32
C VAL A 41 -11.50 -12.79 -13.41
N LEU A 42 -12.59 -13.56 -13.19
CA LEU A 42 -13.65 -13.15 -12.29
C LEU A 42 -13.13 -12.96 -10.85
N ALA A 43 -12.28 -13.89 -10.37
CA ALA A 43 -11.69 -13.80 -9.04
C ALA A 43 -10.87 -12.52 -8.84
N TYR A 44 -10.10 -12.14 -9.85
CA TYR A 44 -9.31 -10.89 -9.85
C TYR A 44 -10.23 -9.66 -9.76
N ASP A 45 -11.26 -9.60 -10.61
CA ASP A 45 -12.19 -8.47 -10.64
C ASP A 45 -13.01 -8.37 -9.35
N VAL A 46 -13.49 -9.49 -8.81
CA VAL A 46 -14.19 -9.57 -7.52
C VAL A 46 -13.29 -9.10 -6.37
N ALA A 47 -12.01 -9.51 -6.36
CA ALA A 47 -11.07 -9.07 -5.32
C ALA A 47 -10.83 -7.56 -5.35
N HIS A 48 -10.68 -6.97 -6.54
CA HIS A 48 -10.57 -5.51 -6.70
C HIS A 48 -11.83 -4.79 -6.26
N ALA A 49 -13.01 -5.29 -6.64
CA ALA A 49 -14.28 -4.72 -6.23
C ALA A 49 -14.46 -4.78 -4.71
N ALA A 50 -14.13 -5.91 -4.08
CA ALA A 50 -14.21 -6.08 -2.63
C ALA A 50 -13.25 -5.12 -1.88
N ALA A 51 -12.03 -4.94 -2.39
CA ALA A 51 -11.09 -3.97 -1.82
C ALA A 51 -11.61 -2.52 -1.94
N GLY A 52 -12.21 -2.18 -3.10
CA GLY A 52 -12.84 -0.88 -3.30
C GLY A 52 -14.02 -0.63 -2.35
N ALA A 53 -14.91 -1.62 -2.18
CA ALA A 53 -16.04 -1.54 -1.26
C ALA A 53 -15.59 -1.38 0.20
N ALA A 54 -14.57 -2.15 0.63
CA ALA A 54 -14.00 -2.02 1.98
C ALA A 54 -13.40 -0.63 2.21
N THR A 55 -12.69 -0.08 1.23
CA THR A 55 -12.16 1.29 1.29
C THR A 55 -13.29 2.32 1.34
N ALA A 56 -14.32 2.18 0.50
CA ALA A 56 -15.48 3.06 0.48
C ALA A 56 -16.20 3.07 1.84
N ARG A 57 -16.34 1.90 2.47
CA ARG A 57 -16.96 1.77 3.79
C ARG A 57 -16.14 2.46 4.89
N ALA A 58 -14.82 2.29 4.88
CA ALA A 58 -13.94 3.00 5.81
C ALA A 58 -13.99 4.53 5.62
N LEU A 59 -14.18 4.99 4.39
CA LEU A 59 -14.31 6.42 4.09
C LEU A 59 -15.61 7.06 4.60
N LEU A 60 -16.64 6.30 4.97
CA LEU A 60 -17.83 6.87 5.60
C LEU A 60 -17.50 7.50 6.96
N ASP A 61 -16.63 6.87 7.76
CA ASP A 61 -16.17 7.44 9.02
C ASP A 61 -15.33 8.70 8.79
N TYR A 62 -14.45 8.69 7.79
CA TYR A 62 -13.71 9.87 7.37
C TYR A 62 -14.66 10.99 6.90
N GLY A 63 -15.65 10.66 6.08
CA GLY A 63 -16.64 11.61 5.59
C GLY A 63 -17.44 12.30 6.69
N ALA A 64 -17.63 11.64 7.84
CA ALA A 64 -18.33 12.20 8.98
C ALA A 64 -17.52 13.28 9.74
N MET A 65 -16.24 13.45 9.45
CA MET A 65 -15.37 14.42 10.11
C MET A 65 -15.61 15.87 9.66
N GLY A 66 -16.14 16.09 8.43
CA GLY A 66 -16.39 17.43 7.91
C GLY A 66 -16.97 17.46 6.50
N ASP A 67 -17.30 18.67 6.02
CA ASP A 67 -17.93 18.85 4.69
C ASP A 67 -16.96 18.49 3.54
N GLY A 68 -15.69 18.85 3.67
CA GLY A 68 -14.65 18.50 2.68
C GLY A 68 -14.45 16.99 2.57
N GLU A 69 -14.38 16.32 3.71
CA GLU A 69 -14.27 14.88 3.84
C GLU A 69 -15.48 14.15 3.29
N ALA A 70 -16.69 14.65 3.58
CA ALA A 70 -17.93 14.12 3.02
C ALA A 70 -17.96 14.23 1.49
N ARG A 71 -17.48 15.34 0.93
CA ARG A 71 -17.37 15.54 -0.52
C ARG A 71 -16.39 14.54 -1.15
N LEU A 72 -15.22 14.36 -0.54
CA LEU A 72 -14.22 13.39 -0.99
C LEU A 72 -14.75 11.96 -0.93
N THR A 73 -15.45 11.61 0.16
CA THR A 73 -16.08 10.30 0.32
C THR A 73 -17.12 10.04 -0.76
N CYS A 74 -18.03 10.98 -1.03
CA CYS A 74 -19.04 10.82 -2.08
C CYS A 74 -18.40 10.69 -3.48
N ALA A 75 -17.33 11.46 -3.77
CA ALA A 75 -16.61 11.34 -5.02
C ALA A 75 -15.94 9.97 -5.17
N PHE A 76 -15.26 9.49 -4.11
CA PHE A 76 -14.62 8.18 -4.12
C PHE A 76 -15.64 7.05 -4.31
N VAL A 77 -16.75 7.07 -3.56
CA VAL A 77 -17.81 6.06 -3.68
C VAL A 77 -18.39 6.03 -5.09
N ALA A 78 -18.60 7.20 -5.70
CA ALA A 78 -19.10 7.29 -7.07
C ALA A 78 -18.08 6.76 -8.10
N ASP A 79 -16.79 7.05 -7.93
CA ASP A 79 -15.72 6.54 -8.80
C ASP A 79 -15.55 5.03 -8.66
N PHE A 80 -15.52 4.53 -7.43
CA PHE A 80 -15.47 3.10 -7.14
C PHE A 80 -16.64 2.35 -7.80
N PHE A 81 -17.86 2.86 -7.61
CA PHE A 81 -19.04 2.19 -8.17
C PHE A 81 -19.06 2.23 -9.70
N HIS A 82 -18.58 3.30 -10.30
CA HIS A 82 -18.39 3.36 -11.74
C HIS A 82 -17.37 2.32 -12.25
N ASP A 83 -16.25 2.10 -11.52
CA ASP A 83 -15.28 1.06 -11.86
C ASP A 83 -15.92 -0.34 -11.75
N LEU A 84 -16.71 -0.59 -10.71
CA LEU A 84 -17.48 -1.83 -10.56
C LEU A 84 -18.43 -2.07 -11.75
N MET A 85 -19.19 -1.05 -12.16
CA MET A 85 -20.05 -1.15 -13.35
C MET A 85 -19.25 -1.43 -14.61
N ALA A 86 -18.07 -0.84 -14.77
CA ALA A 86 -17.21 -1.07 -15.93
C ALA A 86 -16.66 -2.51 -15.96
N ARG A 87 -16.38 -3.11 -14.80
CA ARG A 87 -15.94 -4.51 -14.69
C ARG A 87 -17.04 -5.51 -14.98
N THR A 88 -18.29 -5.20 -14.66
CA THR A 88 -19.44 -6.07 -14.93
C THR A 88 -19.96 -5.94 -16.35
N ALA A 89 -19.73 -4.81 -17.02
CA ALA A 89 -20.26 -4.52 -18.34
C ALA A 89 -19.80 -5.53 -19.40
N GLY A 90 -20.78 -6.25 -20.00
CA GLY A 90 -20.54 -7.35 -20.97
C GLY A 90 -20.12 -8.66 -20.33
N GLN A 91 -20.15 -8.75 -18.99
CA GLN A 91 -19.87 -9.95 -18.21
C GLN A 91 -20.96 -10.21 -17.14
N GLU A 92 -22.14 -9.66 -17.34
CA GLU A 92 -23.25 -9.71 -16.38
C GLU A 92 -23.57 -11.14 -15.97
N ASP A 93 -23.64 -12.06 -16.92
CA ASP A 93 -23.88 -13.51 -16.67
C ASP A 93 -22.79 -14.11 -15.77
N ALA A 94 -21.52 -13.74 -15.99
CA ALA A 94 -20.40 -14.26 -15.20
C ALA A 94 -20.43 -13.75 -13.76
N TRP A 95 -20.91 -12.52 -13.55
CA TRP A 95 -21.11 -11.94 -12.24
C TRP A 95 -22.44 -12.33 -11.58
N GLY A 96 -23.40 -12.83 -12.36
CA GLY A 96 -24.74 -13.16 -11.91
C GLY A 96 -25.56 -11.93 -11.54
N VAL A 97 -25.44 -10.87 -12.31
CA VAL A 97 -26.13 -9.58 -12.14
C VAL A 97 -26.81 -9.16 -13.42
N ASP A 98 -27.81 -8.29 -13.32
CA ASP A 98 -28.46 -7.65 -14.45
C ASP A 98 -28.08 -6.16 -14.52
N ALA A 99 -28.14 -5.57 -15.72
CA ALA A 99 -27.83 -4.15 -15.92
C ALA A 99 -28.71 -3.23 -15.07
N ASP A 100 -29.95 -3.66 -14.78
CA ASP A 100 -30.93 -2.91 -14.00
C ASP A 100 -30.62 -2.90 -12.50
N ASP A 101 -29.75 -3.79 -12.00
CA ASP A 101 -29.32 -3.83 -10.60
C ASP A 101 -28.61 -2.53 -10.19
N PHE A 102 -28.06 -1.80 -11.17
CA PHE A 102 -27.34 -0.54 -10.95
C PHE A 102 -28.25 0.70 -11.02
N ASP A 103 -29.46 0.59 -11.51
CA ASP A 103 -30.34 1.74 -11.75
C ASP A 103 -30.65 2.57 -10.47
N PRO A 104 -30.86 1.96 -9.29
CA PRO A 104 -31.17 2.71 -8.08
C PRO A 104 -30.10 3.74 -7.70
N VAL A 105 -28.85 3.52 -8.10
CA VAL A 105 -27.71 4.35 -7.68
C VAL A 105 -27.07 5.18 -8.82
N ARG A 106 -27.59 5.10 -10.06
CA ARG A 106 -27.05 5.86 -11.21
C ARG A 106 -27.08 7.38 -10.98
N TRP A 107 -28.08 7.89 -10.26
CA TRP A 107 -28.18 9.30 -9.94
C TRP A 107 -26.99 9.79 -9.10
N PHE A 108 -26.50 8.94 -8.17
CA PHE A 108 -25.37 9.24 -7.30
C PHE A 108 -24.08 9.44 -8.15
N LEU A 109 -23.85 8.59 -9.12
CA LEU A 109 -22.73 8.75 -10.06
C LEU A 109 -22.84 10.07 -10.85
N GLY A 110 -24.04 10.36 -11.35
CA GLY A 110 -24.29 11.61 -12.08
C GLY A 110 -24.03 12.87 -11.26
N ALA A 111 -24.32 12.81 -9.96
CA ALA A 111 -24.12 13.93 -9.03
C ALA A 111 -22.64 14.08 -8.64
N PHE A 112 -21.99 13.01 -8.18
CA PHE A 112 -20.68 13.08 -7.51
C PHE A 112 -19.47 12.81 -8.44
N ARG A 113 -19.70 12.35 -9.68
CA ARG A 113 -18.71 12.34 -10.76
C ARG A 113 -18.86 13.51 -11.74
N ALA A 114 -19.83 14.41 -11.53
CA ALA A 114 -19.96 15.59 -12.36
C ALA A 114 -18.64 16.40 -12.40
N PRO A 115 -18.15 16.83 -13.60
CA PRO A 115 -16.89 17.55 -13.70
C PRO A 115 -16.80 18.79 -12.80
N ALA A 116 -17.91 19.49 -12.61
CA ALA A 116 -17.96 20.65 -11.72
C ALA A 116 -17.80 20.28 -10.24
N PHE A 117 -18.32 19.10 -9.82
CA PHE A 117 -18.16 18.62 -8.45
C PHE A 117 -16.72 18.16 -8.21
N VAL A 118 -16.19 17.31 -9.08
CA VAL A 118 -14.82 16.78 -8.95
C VAL A 118 -13.78 17.90 -9.08
N GLY A 119 -13.97 18.86 -10.00
CA GLY A 119 -13.06 19.99 -10.15
C GLY A 119 -12.97 20.85 -8.89
N ALA A 120 -14.07 21.04 -8.18
CA ALA A 120 -14.08 21.82 -6.94
C ALA A 120 -13.32 21.16 -5.78
N LEU A 121 -13.10 19.83 -5.82
CA LEU A 121 -12.30 19.13 -4.80
C LEU A 121 -10.80 19.48 -4.91
N ALA A 122 -10.31 19.81 -6.11
CA ALA A 122 -8.92 20.21 -6.30
C ALA A 122 -8.57 21.52 -5.59
N ASP A 123 -9.56 22.41 -5.42
CA ASP A 123 -9.39 23.73 -4.78
C ASP A 123 -9.52 23.64 -3.24
N ALA A 124 -10.05 22.53 -2.71
CA ALA A 124 -10.30 22.33 -1.29
C ALA A 124 -10.03 20.87 -0.89
N PRO A 125 -8.75 20.44 -0.81
CA PRO A 125 -8.39 19.03 -0.54
C PRO A 125 -8.72 18.55 0.89
N GLY A 126 -9.15 19.44 1.77
CA GLY A 126 -9.43 19.14 3.17
C GLY A 126 -8.18 19.03 4.06
N PRO A 127 -8.35 18.98 5.38
CA PRO A 127 -7.27 18.79 6.34
C PRO A 127 -6.79 17.33 6.34
N ARG A 128 -5.57 17.10 6.82
CA ARG A 128 -4.98 15.76 6.92
C ARG A 128 -5.35 15.00 8.20
N HIS A 129 -5.93 15.69 9.18
CA HIS A 129 -6.29 15.13 10.49
C HIS A 129 -5.14 14.47 11.25
N LEU A 130 -3.92 15.03 11.10
CA LEU A 130 -2.75 14.60 11.87
C LEU A 130 -2.81 15.24 13.25
N ASP A 131 -2.41 14.51 14.28
CA ASP A 131 -2.11 15.09 15.59
C ASP A 131 -0.73 15.78 15.59
N GLY A 132 -0.41 16.47 16.69
CA GLY A 132 0.83 17.25 16.76
C GLY A 132 2.11 16.42 16.63
N ASP A 133 2.11 15.16 17.07
CA ASP A 133 3.26 14.26 16.93
C ASP A 133 3.43 13.84 15.47
N MET A 134 2.34 13.53 14.80
CA MET A 134 2.35 13.16 13.38
C MET A 134 2.67 14.36 12.47
N GLU A 135 2.25 15.58 12.83
CA GLU A 135 2.68 16.80 12.14
C GLU A 135 4.19 17.00 12.25
N LEU A 136 4.76 16.76 13.43
CA LEU A 136 6.22 16.83 13.62
C LEU A 136 6.97 15.78 12.79
N VAL A 137 6.45 14.56 12.72
CA VAL A 137 6.99 13.50 11.84
C VAL A 137 6.94 13.98 10.38
N GLN A 138 5.81 14.51 9.93
CA GLN A 138 5.67 15.02 8.57
C GLN A 138 6.67 16.13 8.25
N ASP A 139 6.77 17.14 9.10
CA ASP A 139 7.66 18.29 8.88
C ASP A 139 9.14 17.87 8.87
N THR A 140 9.52 16.91 9.72
CA THR A 140 10.87 16.36 9.78
C THR A 140 11.23 15.66 8.47
N PHE A 141 10.42 14.71 8.03
CA PHE A 141 10.68 13.97 6.79
C PHE A 141 10.53 14.84 5.55
N ARG A 142 9.61 15.81 5.53
CA ARG A 142 9.45 16.80 4.45
C ARG A 142 10.69 17.67 4.31
N SER A 143 11.22 18.16 5.43
CA SER A 143 12.43 18.98 5.43
C SER A 143 13.62 18.19 4.90
N PHE A 144 13.84 16.99 5.39
CA PHE A 144 14.90 16.10 4.92
C PHE A 144 14.75 15.77 3.42
N ALA A 145 13.55 15.38 3.00
CA ALA A 145 13.25 15.06 1.60
C ALA A 145 13.55 16.25 0.67
N THR A 146 13.16 17.45 1.06
CA THR A 146 13.35 18.65 0.26
C THR A 146 14.80 19.08 0.18
N ASN A 147 15.51 19.05 1.31
CA ASN A 147 16.85 19.65 1.41
C ASN A 147 17.98 18.67 1.11
N VAL A 148 17.76 17.36 1.33
CA VAL A 148 18.81 16.33 1.17
C VAL A 148 18.52 15.40 0.00
N ILE A 149 17.28 14.92 -0.20
CA ILE A 149 16.96 13.94 -1.26
C ILE A 149 16.72 14.60 -2.60
N ALA A 150 15.86 15.63 -2.66
CA ALA A 150 15.45 16.24 -3.93
C ALA A 150 16.62 16.75 -4.80
N PRO A 151 17.72 17.33 -4.24
CA PRO A 151 18.87 17.76 -5.05
C PRO A 151 19.55 16.63 -5.82
N HIS A 152 19.48 15.39 -5.33
CA HIS A 152 20.12 14.22 -5.96
C HIS A 152 19.19 13.44 -6.89
N ALA A 153 17.88 13.62 -6.78
CA ALA A 153 16.87 12.77 -7.41
C ALA A 153 17.05 12.66 -8.94
N GLU A 154 17.18 13.78 -9.64
CA GLU A 154 17.34 13.79 -11.10
C GLU A 154 18.67 13.16 -11.53
N HIS A 155 19.77 13.51 -10.86
CA HIS A 155 21.09 12.99 -11.21
C HIS A 155 21.15 11.48 -11.07
N VAL A 156 20.76 10.94 -9.91
CA VAL A 156 20.78 9.48 -9.64
C VAL A 156 19.90 8.74 -10.64
N HIS A 157 18.69 9.26 -10.92
CA HIS A 157 17.80 8.65 -11.91
C HIS A 157 18.41 8.62 -13.32
N ARG A 158 18.96 9.74 -13.79
CA ARG A 158 19.50 9.83 -15.16
C ARG A 158 20.79 9.04 -15.36
N THR A 159 21.59 8.92 -14.33
CA THR A 159 22.87 8.20 -14.40
C THR A 159 22.78 6.74 -13.96
N ASN A 160 21.60 6.28 -13.51
CA ASN A 160 21.42 5.00 -12.83
C ASN A 160 22.45 4.80 -11.72
N GLY A 161 22.65 5.88 -10.93
CA GLY A 161 23.65 5.92 -9.86
C GLY A 161 23.15 5.25 -8.58
N ASP A 162 24.09 4.99 -7.69
CA ASP A 162 23.78 4.48 -6.35
C ASP A 162 23.13 5.56 -5.47
N VAL A 163 22.49 5.13 -4.40
CA VAL A 163 21.97 6.05 -3.37
C VAL A 163 23.15 6.73 -2.67
N PRO A 164 23.20 8.09 -2.63
CA PRO A 164 24.26 8.79 -1.93
C PRO A 164 24.32 8.41 -0.44
N GLU A 165 25.52 8.11 0.05
CA GLU A 165 25.77 7.72 1.46
C GLU A 165 25.22 8.75 2.46
N GLU A 166 25.25 10.03 2.14
CA GLU A 166 24.71 11.10 2.99
C GLU A 166 23.19 10.97 3.19
N ILE A 167 22.44 10.41 2.24
CA ILE A 167 21.00 10.14 2.38
C ILE A 167 20.80 8.99 3.37
N ILE A 168 21.57 7.90 3.24
CA ILE A 168 21.50 6.75 4.15
C ILE A 168 21.86 7.17 5.57
N ALA A 169 22.99 7.88 5.74
CA ALA A 169 23.44 8.36 7.03
C ALA A 169 22.42 9.32 7.67
N GLY A 170 21.90 10.28 6.90
CA GLY A 170 20.92 11.23 7.41
C GLY A 170 19.60 10.56 7.81
N LEU A 171 19.11 9.56 7.07
CA LEU A 171 17.93 8.78 7.47
C LEU A 171 18.20 7.93 8.73
N ALA A 172 19.41 7.41 8.88
CA ALA A 172 19.82 6.71 10.09
C ALA A 172 19.84 7.65 11.31
N GLU A 173 20.41 8.86 11.16
CA GLU A 173 20.40 9.87 12.21
C GLU A 173 18.99 10.33 12.62
N LEU A 174 18.06 10.38 11.66
CA LEU A 174 16.63 10.65 11.92
C LEU A 174 15.89 9.46 12.56
N GLY A 175 16.53 8.28 12.66
CA GLY A 175 15.88 7.07 13.16
C GLY A 175 14.88 6.42 12.20
N ALA A 176 14.90 6.78 10.92
CA ALA A 176 13.92 6.33 9.93
C ALA A 176 13.87 4.80 9.78
N PHE A 177 15.01 4.13 9.91
CA PHE A 177 15.11 2.67 9.82
C PHE A 177 14.59 1.94 11.07
N GLY A 178 14.47 2.66 12.19
CA GLY A 178 13.97 2.14 13.45
C GLY A 178 12.44 2.25 13.64
N LEU A 179 11.73 2.89 12.71
CA LEU A 179 10.28 3.14 12.85
C LEU A 179 9.45 1.88 13.05
N SER A 180 9.84 0.76 12.43
CA SER A 180 9.14 -0.54 12.54
C SER A 180 9.83 -1.54 13.46
N VAL A 181 11.00 -1.20 14.01
CA VAL A 181 11.73 -2.07 14.94
C VAL A 181 11.18 -1.89 16.35
N PRO A 182 10.80 -2.97 17.06
CA PRO A 182 10.31 -2.85 18.44
C PRO A 182 11.31 -2.17 19.37
N ALA A 183 10.81 -1.40 20.33
CA ALA A 183 11.63 -0.64 21.28
C ALA A 183 12.58 -1.54 22.08
N GLU A 184 12.19 -2.77 22.40
CA GLU A 184 13.03 -3.76 23.08
C GLU A 184 14.30 -4.17 22.31
N TYR A 185 14.31 -3.95 20.96
CA TYR A 185 15.45 -4.16 20.07
C TYR A 185 16.10 -2.85 19.60
N GLY A 186 15.81 -1.73 20.28
CA GLY A 186 16.45 -0.43 20.00
C GLY A 186 15.79 0.39 18.89
N GLY A 187 14.58 0.04 18.47
CA GLY A 187 13.76 0.83 17.55
C GLY A 187 12.76 1.74 18.27
N TYR A 188 11.77 2.20 17.56
CA TYR A 188 10.74 3.13 18.02
C TYR A 188 9.32 2.58 17.96
N SER A 189 9.14 1.34 17.50
CA SER A 189 7.82 0.72 17.40
C SER A 189 7.32 0.28 18.79
N GLU A 190 6.17 0.80 19.17
CA GLU A 190 5.40 0.35 20.32
C GLU A 190 4.20 -0.53 19.88
N GLY A 191 4.05 -0.71 18.57
CA GLY A 191 2.92 -1.38 17.93
C GLY A 191 1.67 -0.48 17.82
N GLY A 192 0.77 -0.84 16.92
CA GLY A 192 -0.51 -0.17 16.75
C GLY A 192 -0.58 0.81 15.57
N ASP A 193 -1.70 1.53 15.50
CA ASP A 193 -2.04 2.35 14.34
C ASP A 193 -1.11 3.54 14.14
N SER A 194 -0.61 4.14 15.22
CA SER A 194 0.31 5.30 15.18
C SER A 194 1.63 4.95 14.49
N GLU A 195 2.14 3.74 14.67
CA GLU A 195 3.35 3.25 13.99
C GLU A 195 3.16 3.21 12.47
N TYR A 196 2.04 2.64 12.02
CA TYR A 196 1.73 2.57 10.60
C TYR A 196 1.55 3.96 10.00
N LEU A 197 0.90 4.88 10.71
CA LEU A 197 0.70 6.24 10.27
C LEU A 197 2.04 6.98 10.12
N ALA A 198 2.94 6.87 11.09
CA ALA A 198 4.27 7.46 11.01
C ALA A 198 5.08 6.93 9.81
N MET A 199 5.02 5.61 9.56
CA MET A 199 5.68 4.99 8.39
C MET A 199 5.06 5.47 7.07
N VAL A 200 3.73 5.60 6.99
CA VAL A 200 3.04 6.13 5.80
C VAL A 200 3.45 7.57 5.53
N ILE A 201 3.46 8.42 6.56
CA ILE A 201 3.87 9.83 6.45
C ILE A 201 5.33 9.94 5.99
N ALA A 202 6.24 9.19 6.62
CA ALA A 202 7.65 9.18 6.24
C ALA A 202 7.83 8.74 4.79
N THR A 203 7.16 7.66 4.39
CA THR A 203 7.22 7.14 3.01
C THR A 203 6.65 8.13 2.01
N GLU A 204 5.53 8.80 2.32
CA GLU A 204 4.94 9.83 1.48
C GLU A 204 5.91 10.99 1.24
N GLU A 205 6.46 11.57 2.31
CA GLU A 205 7.31 12.74 2.19
C GLU A 205 8.66 12.43 1.50
N LEU A 206 9.25 11.29 1.79
CA LEU A 206 10.47 10.84 1.11
C LEU A 206 10.21 10.53 -0.37
N SER A 207 9.08 9.88 -0.69
CA SER A 207 8.69 9.55 -2.07
C SER A 207 8.34 10.80 -2.88
N ARG A 208 7.81 11.84 -2.26
CA ARG A 208 7.54 13.13 -2.88
C ARG A 208 8.81 13.73 -3.49
N ALA A 209 9.95 13.58 -2.84
CA ALA A 209 11.24 14.01 -3.38
C ALA A 209 11.81 13.00 -4.39
N SER A 210 11.81 11.71 -4.05
CA SER A 210 12.20 10.62 -4.92
C SER A 210 11.77 9.27 -4.34
N LEU A 211 10.99 8.52 -5.09
CA LEU A 211 10.62 7.15 -4.69
C LEU A 211 11.86 6.25 -4.62
N GLY A 212 12.78 6.34 -5.59
CA GLY A 212 13.92 5.44 -5.72
C GLY A 212 14.95 5.59 -4.60
N ILE A 213 15.38 6.82 -4.32
CA ILE A 213 16.45 7.10 -3.35
C ILE A 213 15.94 7.63 -1.99
N GLY A 214 14.62 7.65 -1.80
CA GLY A 214 13.96 8.10 -0.59
C GLY A 214 12.96 7.07 -0.09
N GLY A 215 11.74 7.07 -0.64
CA GLY A 215 10.66 6.21 -0.16
C GLY A 215 10.97 4.71 -0.15
N SER A 216 11.66 4.19 -1.17
CA SER A 216 12.04 2.77 -1.21
C SER A 216 13.12 2.40 -0.20
N LEU A 217 13.91 3.36 0.26
CA LEU A 217 15.07 3.09 1.11
C LEU A 217 14.66 2.59 2.49
N ILE A 218 13.62 3.17 3.10
CA ILE A 218 13.14 2.77 4.43
C ILE A 218 12.25 1.53 4.39
N THR A 219 11.57 1.26 3.28
CA THR A 219 10.61 0.15 3.18
C THR A 219 11.27 -1.23 3.10
N ARG A 220 12.52 -1.33 2.64
CA ARG A 220 13.21 -2.63 2.51
C ARG A 220 13.67 -3.20 3.85
N PRO A 221 14.37 -2.45 4.72
CA PRO A 221 14.63 -2.87 6.09
C PRO A 221 13.35 -3.21 6.86
N GLU A 222 12.26 -2.46 6.66
CA GLU A 222 10.96 -2.73 7.27
C GLU A 222 10.44 -4.14 6.96
N ILE A 223 10.50 -4.57 5.70
CA ILE A 223 10.04 -5.91 5.30
C ILE A 223 10.80 -7.00 6.06
N LEU A 224 12.14 -6.89 6.16
CA LEU A 224 12.93 -7.84 6.92
C LEU A 224 12.65 -7.76 8.41
N THR A 225 12.50 -6.55 8.96
CA THR A 225 12.12 -6.34 10.37
C THR A 225 10.83 -7.08 10.70
N ARG A 226 9.78 -6.89 9.92
CA ARG A 226 8.49 -7.59 10.15
C ARG A 226 8.61 -9.10 10.00
N ALA A 227 9.41 -9.57 9.05
CA ALA A 227 9.67 -11.00 8.88
C ALA A 227 10.40 -11.59 10.09
N LEU A 228 11.42 -10.91 10.61
CA LEU A 228 12.15 -11.33 11.81
C LEU A 228 11.28 -11.29 13.07
N VAL A 229 10.52 -10.20 13.28
CA VAL A 229 9.62 -10.08 14.43
C VAL A 229 8.60 -11.22 14.44
N LYS A 230 8.04 -11.57 13.27
CA LYS A 230 7.00 -12.59 13.15
C LYS A 230 7.52 -14.02 13.18
N GLY A 231 8.67 -14.28 12.56
CA GLY A 231 9.14 -15.66 12.29
C GLY A 231 10.60 -15.94 12.67
N GLY A 232 11.37 -14.94 13.11
CA GLY A 232 12.75 -15.12 13.55
C GLY A 232 12.84 -15.77 14.94
N THR A 233 13.96 -16.48 15.20
CA THR A 233 14.30 -16.91 16.57
C THR A 233 14.68 -15.71 17.41
N GLU A 234 14.68 -15.86 18.74
CA GLU A 234 15.07 -14.75 19.63
C GLU A 234 16.52 -14.29 19.39
N GLU A 235 17.43 -15.23 19.15
CA GLU A 235 18.83 -14.95 18.82
C GLU A 235 18.93 -14.12 17.51
N GLN A 236 18.15 -14.47 16.49
CA GLN A 236 18.12 -13.71 15.23
C GLN A 236 17.56 -12.30 15.43
N LYS A 237 16.52 -12.14 16.24
CA LYS A 237 15.96 -10.82 16.55
C LYS A 237 16.98 -9.94 17.27
N GLN A 238 17.60 -10.48 18.32
CA GLN A 238 18.63 -9.77 19.09
C GLN A 238 19.87 -9.41 18.28
N GLU A 239 20.25 -10.25 17.31
CA GLU A 239 21.39 -9.99 16.45
C GLU A 239 21.10 -8.95 15.37
N TRP A 240 19.93 -9.04 14.70
CA TRP A 240 19.71 -8.30 13.45
C TRP A 240 18.85 -7.05 13.63
N LEU A 241 17.85 -7.06 14.51
CA LEU A 241 16.92 -5.92 14.63
C LEU A 241 17.63 -4.62 15.07
N PRO A 242 18.56 -4.62 16.06
CA PRO A 242 19.29 -3.41 16.40
C PRO A 242 20.14 -2.84 15.26
N LYS A 243 20.76 -3.72 14.45
CA LYS A 243 21.58 -3.32 13.31
C LYS A 243 20.76 -2.76 12.16
N LEU A 244 19.54 -3.29 11.96
CA LEU A 244 18.59 -2.76 11.00
C LEU A 244 18.07 -1.39 11.43
N ALA A 245 17.76 -1.20 12.72
CA ALA A 245 17.26 0.06 13.26
C ALA A 245 18.23 1.24 13.07
N THR A 246 19.54 0.96 13.07
CA THR A 246 20.60 1.95 12.92
C THR A 246 21.17 2.04 11.51
N ALA A 247 20.69 1.25 10.58
CA ALA A 247 21.28 1.07 9.25
C ALA A 247 22.75 0.58 9.25
N GLU A 248 23.23 -0.01 10.35
CA GLU A 248 24.51 -0.71 10.36
C GLU A 248 24.53 -1.84 9.33
N VAL A 249 23.36 -2.46 9.12
CA VAL A 249 23.11 -3.45 8.08
C VAL A 249 21.89 -3.03 7.28
N MET A 250 22.04 -3.00 5.96
CA MET A 250 20.93 -2.81 5.03
C MET A 250 20.40 -4.16 4.56
N ALA A 251 19.14 -4.19 4.14
CA ALA A 251 18.47 -5.41 3.72
C ALA A 251 17.97 -5.33 2.28
N ALA A 252 18.09 -6.44 1.57
CA ALA A 252 17.44 -6.67 0.30
C ALA A 252 16.46 -7.84 0.40
N VAL A 253 15.36 -7.76 -0.32
CA VAL A 253 14.32 -8.82 -0.35
C VAL A 253 14.26 -9.42 -1.74
N ALA A 254 14.57 -10.71 -1.85
CA ALA A 254 14.60 -11.46 -3.09
C ALA A 254 13.49 -12.53 -3.09
N VAL A 255 12.34 -12.23 -3.68
CA VAL A 255 11.18 -13.14 -3.76
C VAL A 255 10.96 -13.60 -5.19
N THR A 256 10.73 -12.67 -6.11
CA THR A 256 10.35 -12.95 -7.50
C THR A 256 11.39 -13.77 -8.23
N GLU A 257 10.95 -14.75 -9.00
CA GLU A 257 11.76 -15.54 -9.94
C GLU A 257 11.32 -15.24 -11.38
N PRO A 258 12.12 -15.60 -12.41
CA PRO A 258 11.78 -15.31 -13.80
C PRO A 258 10.37 -15.74 -14.22
N ASP A 259 9.91 -16.90 -13.76
CA ASP A 259 8.62 -17.48 -14.12
C ASP A 259 7.54 -17.31 -13.03
N TYR A 260 7.88 -16.77 -11.85
CA TYR A 260 7.02 -16.74 -10.68
C TYR A 260 7.07 -15.36 -10.01
N GLY A 261 6.02 -14.57 -10.21
CA GLY A 261 5.79 -13.28 -9.51
C GLY A 261 4.70 -13.43 -8.47
N SER A 262 3.44 -13.37 -8.90
CA SER A 262 2.28 -13.51 -8.01
C SER A 262 2.10 -14.94 -7.48
N ASP A 263 2.52 -15.96 -8.23
CA ASP A 263 2.50 -17.36 -7.79
C ASP A 263 3.73 -17.67 -6.92
N VAL A 264 3.73 -17.17 -5.68
CA VAL A 264 4.80 -17.39 -4.70
C VAL A 264 4.90 -18.87 -4.30
N ALA A 265 3.82 -19.62 -4.37
CA ALA A 265 3.81 -21.06 -4.09
C ALA A 265 4.58 -21.87 -5.14
N GLY A 266 4.68 -21.34 -6.37
CA GLY A 266 5.40 -21.98 -7.48
C GLY A 266 6.91 -21.79 -7.49
N LEU A 267 7.48 -20.97 -6.57
CA LEU A 267 8.92 -20.68 -6.52
C LEU A 267 9.80 -21.93 -6.54
N LYS A 268 10.90 -21.88 -7.29
CA LYS A 268 11.81 -23.02 -7.54
C LYS A 268 13.16 -22.91 -6.83
N ALA A 269 13.53 -21.72 -6.31
CA ALA A 269 14.76 -21.58 -5.54
C ALA A 269 14.76 -22.54 -4.34
N THR A 270 15.85 -23.22 -4.11
CA THR A 270 16.01 -24.21 -3.05
C THR A 270 17.18 -23.87 -2.14
N ALA A 271 17.07 -24.26 -0.86
CA ALA A 271 18.15 -24.23 0.11
C ALA A 271 18.37 -25.65 0.62
N THR A 272 19.50 -26.26 0.28
CA THR A 272 19.83 -27.62 0.68
C THR A 272 20.86 -27.59 1.81
N PRO A 273 20.63 -28.29 2.94
CA PRO A 273 21.61 -28.35 4.03
C PRO A 273 22.97 -28.85 3.53
N ALA A 274 24.02 -28.17 3.94
CA ALA A 274 25.39 -28.49 3.59
C ALA A 274 26.36 -28.07 4.71
N GLU A 275 27.54 -28.62 4.73
CA GLU A 275 28.64 -28.19 5.61
C GLU A 275 29.52 -27.20 4.85
N GLY A 276 29.79 -26.04 5.46
CA GLY A 276 30.69 -25.03 4.92
C GLY A 276 32.16 -25.50 4.90
N ALA A 277 33.02 -24.81 4.16
CA ALA A 277 34.47 -25.12 4.11
C ALA A 277 35.14 -24.98 5.49
N ASP A 278 34.53 -24.30 6.42
CA ASP A 278 34.95 -24.13 7.82
C ASP A 278 34.34 -25.15 8.79
N GLY A 279 33.66 -26.19 8.25
CA GLY A 279 33.02 -27.25 9.03
C GLY A 279 31.72 -26.84 9.74
N ARG A 280 31.20 -25.62 9.49
CA ARG A 280 29.94 -25.18 10.09
C ARG A 280 28.73 -25.61 9.29
N PRO A 281 27.65 -26.03 9.93
CA PRO A 281 26.38 -26.29 9.23
C PRO A 281 25.84 -25.01 8.56
N GLY A 282 25.35 -25.17 7.33
CA GLY A 282 24.83 -24.09 6.53
C GLY A 282 23.90 -24.62 5.43
N TYR A 283 23.72 -23.83 4.37
CA TYR A 283 22.89 -24.19 3.23
C TYR A 283 23.57 -23.78 1.92
N VAL A 284 23.39 -24.61 0.90
CA VAL A 284 23.66 -24.24 -0.49
C VAL A 284 22.34 -23.77 -1.11
N ILE A 285 22.31 -22.50 -1.58
CA ILE A 285 21.15 -21.90 -2.23
C ILE A 285 21.34 -22.03 -3.74
N ASN A 286 20.33 -22.61 -4.43
CA ASN A 286 20.26 -22.72 -5.88
C ASN A 286 18.98 -22.09 -6.41
N GLY A 287 19.10 -21.19 -7.39
CA GLY A 287 17.98 -20.50 -8.01
C GLY A 287 18.38 -19.16 -8.60
N VAL A 288 17.43 -18.52 -9.26
CA VAL A 288 17.58 -17.18 -9.82
C VAL A 288 16.46 -16.32 -9.25
N LYS A 289 16.82 -15.17 -8.70
CA LYS A 289 15.88 -14.15 -8.25
C LYS A 289 15.98 -12.92 -9.17
N THR A 290 14.85 -12.21 -9.34
CA THR A 290 14.75 -11.03 -10.20
C THR A 290 14.16 -9.86 -9.43
N TRP A 291 14.42 -8.64 -9.94
CA TRP A 291 13.85 -7.40 -9.39
C TRP A 291 14.21 -7.16 -7.91
N CYS A 292 15.38 -7.64 -7.50
CA CYS A 292 15.83 -7.48 -6.13
C CYS A 292 16.43 -6.09 -5.92
N THR A 293 15.68 -5.20 -5.31
CA THR A 293 16.12 -3.84 -4.97
C THR A 293 17.20 -3.92 -3.87
N PHE A 294 18.27 -3.14 -4.01
CA PHE A 294 19.43 -3.12 -3.09
C PHE A 294 20.19 -4.46 -3.01
N ALA A 295 20.25 -5.22 -4.09
CA ALA A 295 20.98 -6.50 -4.16
C ALA A 295 22.46 -6.36 -4.54
N ALA A 296 22.98 -5.14 -4.66
CA ALA A 296 24.37 -4.86 -5.02
C ALA A 296 25.32 -4.84 -3.83
#